data_8c650342ce587a2b76aee9a5d26fb621
#
_entry.id   8c650342ce587a2b76aee9a5d26fb621
#
_cell.length_a   1.000
_cell.length_b   1.000
_cell.length_c   1.000
_cell.angle_alpha   90.00
_cell.angle_beta   90.00
_cell.angle_gamma   90.00
#
_symmetry.space_group_name_H-M   'P 1'
#
loop_
_entity.id
_entity.type
_entity.pdbx_description
1 polymer ?
#
loop_
_entity_poly.entity_id
_entity_poly.type
_entity_poly.pdbx_seq_one_letter_code
_entity_poly.pdbx_strand_id
1 'polypeptide(L)'
;MERREFNKMLALGLAAGLSLPTLGRKSFAASENYDIPRKGNVHLMHMTDVHAQLMPIYYREPQVNIGLHTARNRAPHLVGKALLDAYGLKPGGRDAHAFTYLDYIASAQQYGKVGGFAHLSTLVQRIKANRPGALLLDGGDLWQGSATSLWTNGQDMVDASKQLGIDVMTGHWEFTLGSDRVMEILENDLDGHIDFVANNVKDYDFGDPIFASHTVKEINGVPVAIIGQAFPYTPIANPSYMVEGWTFGIQERELQDKIDEVRAAGAQVVVLLSHNGADTDIKLASRVTGLDAILGGHTHDAIPRPLEVKNAGGMTLVTNAGSNGKFLGVLDFDVRDGQIKDWSYQLLPVFADLLPPDPQMSELIEKIRAPYTSQLNEVLATSEGLLYRRGNFNGSFDQLIVDALIDELEADIALSPGFRWGTTLLPGDSITMEDLMAQVAITYPATTLTEMTGERLKFVLEDVADNIFNPDPYYQQGGDMVRVGGLQYSISPLADSGSRIDDMTLNGRSVEANKTYRVAGWAPVGQVEGEAIWDVCARWLKSQKTIELVDAAQPVIKGLSGNLGIAK
;
A
#
# COMPACT_ATOMS: atom_id res chain seq x y z
N MET A 1 4.55 25.99 19.82
CA MET A 1 6.02 25.89 19.89
C MET A 1 6.57 27.22 19.43
N GLU A 2 7.27 27.93 20.30
CA GLU A 2 7.80 29.27 19.97
C GLU A 2 8.91 29.14 18.91
N ARG A 3 8.99 30.12 18.00
CA ARG A 3 10.02 30.25 16.96
C ARG A 3 11.47 30.03 17.47
N ARG A 4 11.69 30.24 18.75
CA ARG A 4 12.97 30.09 19.45
C ARG A 4 13.34 28.62 19.74
N GLU A 5 12.36 27.76 19.95
CA GLU A 5 12.54 26.30 20.14
C GLU A 5 12.80 25.58 18.83
N PHE A 6 12.14 26.00 17.74
CA PHE A 6 12.38 25.50 16.39
C PHE A 6 13.83 25.79 15.95
N ASN A 7 14.31 26.99 16.21
CA ASN A 7 15.70 27.37 15.89
C ASN A 7 16.74 26.62 16.73
N LYS A 8 16.41 26.21 17.96
CA LYS A 8 17.31 25.38 18.79
C LYS A 8 17.42 23.97 18.30
N MET A 9 16.31 23.37 17.79
CA MET A 9 16.34 22.04 17.18
C MET A 9 17.10 22.04 15.85
N LEU A 10 16.98 23.10 15.06
CA LEU A 10 17.77 23.29 13.84
C LEU A 10 19.27 23.37 14.14
N ALA A 11 19.66 24.09 15.23
CA ALA A 11 21.06 24.22 15.65
C ALA A 11 21.65 22.92 16.21
N LEU A 12 20.84 22.07 16.87
CA LEU A 12 21.25 20.76 17.37
C LEU A 12 21.42 19.73 16.23
N GLY A 13 20.63 19.83 15.17
CA GLY A 13 20.78 19.01 13.96
C GLY A 13 22.08 19.32 13.21
N LEU A 14 22.48 20.59 13.17
CA LEU A 14 23.74 21.03 12.54
C LEU A 14 24.99 20.62 13.34
N ALA A 15 24.89 20.56 14.68
CA ALA A 15 25.98 20.12 15.55
C ALA A 15 26.24 18.59 15.49
N ALA A 16 25.29 17.80 14.97
CA ALA A 16 25.42 16.36 14.81
C ALA A 16 26.04 15.93 13.46
N GLY A 17 26.61 16.88 12.70
CA GLY A 17 27.30 16.55 11.43
C GLY A 17 26.36 16.19 10.28
N LEU A 18 25.06 16.43 10.41
CA LEU A 18 24.11 16.34 9.31
C LEU A 18 24.23 17.61 8.46
N SER A 19 25.07 17.58 7.43
CA SER A 19 25.05 18.59 6.39
C SER A 19 23.67 18.56 5.73
N LEU A 20 22.86 19.60 5.98
CA LEU A 20 21.72 19.90 5.13
C LEU A 20 22.28 20.17 3.73
N PRO A 21 21.95 19.37 2.70
CA PRO A 21 22.24 19.79 1.35
C PRO A 21 21.51 21.11 1.14
N THR A 22 22.18 22.09 0.56
CA THR A 22 21.57 23.33 0.09
C THR A 22 20.48 22.94 -0.91
N LEU A 23 19.28 22.75 -0.39
CA LEU A 23 18.07 22.48 -1.14
C LEU A 23 17.79 23.72 -2.00
N GLY A 24 18.26 23.66 -3.25
CA GLY A 24 17.69 24.51 -4.28
C GLY A 24 16.17 24.34 -4.18
N ARG A 25 15.47 25.44 -3.87
CA ARG A 25 14.01 25.53 -3.90
C ARG A 25 13.54 25.25 -5.35
N LYS A 26 13.52 23.97 -5.76
CA LYS A 26 12.70 23.55 -6.89
C LYS A 26 11.30 23.32 -6.33
N SER A 27 10.43 24.27 -6.62
CA SER A 27 9.01 24.14 -6.33
C SER A 27 8.50 22.82 -6.91
N PHE A 28 7.82 22.02 -6.08
CA PHE A 28 6.87 21.04 -6.56
C PHE A 28 5.72 21.84 -7.21
N ALA A 29 5.82 22.11 -8.49
CA ALA A 29 4.69 22.55 -9.28
C ALA A 29 4.21 21.30 -10.01
N ALA A 30 3.32 20.58 -9.33
CA ALA A 30 3.07 19.24 -9.72
C ALA A 30 1.96 19.05 -10.76
N SER A 31 0.82 18.81 -10.31
CA SER A 31 -0.24 18.09 -10.98
C SER A 31 -1.01 18.84 -12.07
N GLU A 32 -0.83 20.11 -12.23
CA GLU A 32 -1.52 20.87 -13.30
C GLU A 32 -0.81 20.77 -14.65
N ASN A 33 0.47 20.38 -14.65
CA ASN A 33 1.24 20.19 -15.86
C ASN A 33 2.12 18.93 -15.77
N TYR A 34 1.67 17.84 -16.40
CA TYR A 34 2.44 16.58 -16.48
C TYR A 34 3.66 16.65 -17.42
N ASP A 35 4.02 17.84 -17.93
CA ASP A 35 5.21 18.05 -18.74
C ASP A 35 6.44 18.20 -17.83
N ILE A 36 6.95 17.06 -17.36
CA ILE A 36 8.13 17.03 -16.52
C ILE A 36 9.41 16.95 -17.35
N PRO A 37 10.45 17.76 -17.04
CA PRO A 37 11.71 17.71 -17.75
C PRO A 37 12.36 16.32 -17.63
N ARG A 38 12.77 15.77 -18.77
CA ARG A 38 13.58 14.55 -18.81
C ARG A 38 14.98 14.83 -18.28
N LYS A 39 15.54 13.88 -17.52
CA LYS A 39 16.93 13.93 -17.09
C LYS A 39 17.66 12.65 -17.51
N GLY A 40 18.90 12.80 -18.03
CA GLY A 40 19.76 11.67 -18.33
C GLY A 40 19.25 10.74 -19.43
N ASN A 41 19.59 9.45 -19.29
CA ASN A 41 19.42 8.42 -20.30
C ASN A 41 18.79 7.11 -19.78
N VAL A 42 18.61 6.92 -18.49
CA VAL A 42 17.87 5.78 -17.91
C VAL A 42 16.59 6.31 -17.28
N HIS A 43 15.45 5.72 -17.66
CA HIS A 43 14.11 6.20 -17.30
C HIS A 43 13.27 5.06 -16.74
N LEU A 44 12.84 5.16 -15.50
CA LEU A 44 12.00 4.20 -14.82
C LEU A 44 10.70 4.86 -14.37
N MET A 45 9.59 4.24 -14.68
CA MET A 45 8.29 4.56 -14.11
C MET A 45 7.91 3.47 -13.12
N HIS A 46 7.26 3.85 -12.03
CA HIS A 46 6.91 2.93 -10.96
C HIS A 46 5.49 3.16 -10.48
N MET A 47 4.73 2.07 -10.39
CA MET A 47 3.45 1.97 -9.71
C MET A 47 3.47 0.75 -8.79
N THR A 48 2.56 0.68 -7.84
CA THR A 48 2.47 -0.41 -6.86
C THR A 48 1.09 -0.41 -6.19
N ASP A 49 0.71 -1.52 -5.57
CA ASP A 49 -0.45 -1.64 -4.68
C ASP A 49 -1.76 -1.12 -5.34
N VAL A 50 -1.97 -1.46 -6.59
CA VAL A 50 -3.14 -0.96 -7.34
C VAL A 50 -4.44 -1.58 -6.86
N HIS A 51 -4.38 -2.81 -6.30
CA HIS A 51 -5.53 -3.53 -5.78
C HIS A 51 -6.71 -3.59 -6.75
N ALA A 52 -6.40 -3.92 -7.99
CA ALA A 52 -7.35 -4.12 -9.09
C ALA A 52 -8.32 -2.94 -9.33
N GLN A 53 -7.88 -1.70 -9.09
CA GLN A 53 -8.70 -0.51 -9.29
C GLN A 53 -8.63 -0.05 -10.75
N LEU A 54 -9.50 -0.61 -11.61
CA LEU A 54 -9.61 -0.23 -13.02
C LEU A 54 -10.24 1.15 -13.22
N MET A 55 -11.21 1.51 -12.36
CA MET A 55 -11.95 2.76 -12.46
C MET A 55 -11.33 3.88 -11.60
N PRO A 56 -11.49 5.16 -11.96
CA PRO A 56 -11.08 6.26 -11.09
C PRO A 56 -11.97 6.32 -9.83
N ILE A 57 -11.36 6.59 -8.69
CA ILE A 57 -11.97 6.52 -7.37
C ILE A 57 -11.78 7.81 -6.57
N TYR A 58 -12.56 8.00 -5.53
CA TYR A 58 -12.18 8.83 -4.41
C TYR A 58 -11.32 8.01 -3.46
N TYR A 59 -10.20 8.56 -3.01
CA TYR A 59 -9.28 7.90 -2.10
C TYR A 59 -8.65 8.88 -1.12
N ARG A 60 -9.03 8.75 0.15
CA ARG A 60 -8.59 9.62 1.25
C ARG A 60 -7.33 9.06 1.91
N GLU A 61 -6.27 9.85 1.94
CA GLU A 61 -5.04 9.48 2.63
C GLU A 61 -5.23 9.36 4.16
N PRO A 62 -4.33 8.64 4.87
CA PRO A 62 -4.49 8.39 6.28
C PRO A 62 -4.35 9.66 7.12
N GLN A 63 -5.13 9.73 8.20
CA GLN A 63 -4.95 10.72 9.26
C GLN A 63 -4.04 10.21 10.39
N VAL A 64 -3.72 8.91 10.39
CA VAL A 64 -2.82 8.27 11.34
C VAL A 64 -1.90 7.32 10.59
N ASN A 65 -0.58 7.58 10.65
CA ASN A 65 0.51 6.75 10.14
C ASN A 65 1.68 6.88 11.11
N ILE A 66 1.66 6.10 12.17
CA ILE A 66 2.55 6.27 13.33
C ILE A 66 3.95 5.75 13.00
N GLY A 67 4.94 6.62 13.03
CA GLY A 67 6.35 6.25 13.05
C GLY A 67 6.91 6.26 14.46
N LEU A 68 7.70 5.25 14.81
CA LEU A 68 8.33 5.10 16.12
C LEU A 68 9.86 5.14 16.01
N HIS A 69 10.53 5.24 17.13
CA HIS A 69 12.00 5.16 17.23
C HIS A 69 12.70 6.03 16.17
N THR A 70 13.45 5.41 15.28
CA THR A 70 14.18 6.08 14.18
C THR A 70 13.27 6.61 13.08
N ALA A 71 12.07 6.05 12.91
CA ALA A 71 11.06 6.47 11.95
C ALA A 71 10.21 7.66 12.47
N ARG A 72 10.28 7.97 13.76
CA ARG A 72 9.45 9.02 14.37
C ARG A 72 9.68 10.38 13.70
N ASN A 73 8.56 11.03 13.30
CA ASN A 73 8.54 12.34 12.68
C ASN A 73 9.36 12.45 11.38
N ARG A 74 9.49 11.34 10.66
CA ARG A 74 10.15 11.26 9.36
C ARG A 74 9.20 10.66 8.34
N ALA A 75 9.43 10.91 7.06
CA ALA A 75 8.75 10.21 6.00
C ALA A 75 9.08 8.70 6.07
N PRO A 76 8.08 7.83 5.80
CA PRO A 76 6.73 8.17 5.34
C PRO A 76 5.72 8.56 6.45
N HIS A 77 6.10 8.56 7.72
CA HIS A 77 5.23 8.76 8.88
C HIS A 77 4.93 10.24 9.17
N LEU A 78 4.45 10.94 8.15
CA LEU A 78 3.98 12.32 8.24
C LEU A 78 2.56 12.39 7.67
N VAL A 79 1.63 13.00 8.40
CA VAL A 79 0.25 13.13 7.92
C VAL A 79 -0.23 14.57 7.92
N GLY A 80 -1.18 14.88 7.07
CA GLY A 80 -1.87 16.16 7.01
C GLY A 80 -0.91 17.35 6.91
N LYS A 81 -1.05 18.33 7.83
CA LYS A 81 -0.23 19.52 7.80
C LYS A 81 1.29 19.25 7.94
N ALA A 82 1.68 18.25 8.71
CA ALA A 82 3.08 17.89 8.87
C ALA A 82 3.71 17.44 7.54
N LEU A 83 2.98 16.68 6.73
CA LEU A 83 3.39 16.29 5.39
C LEU A 83 3.48 17.51 4.47
N LEU A 84 2.45 18.37 4.44
CA LEU A 84 2.49 19.59 3.61
C LEU A 84 3.69 20.47 3.95
N ASP A 85 3.97 20.69 5.23
CA ASP A 85 5.10 21.51 5.69
C ASP A 85 6.46 20.89 5.31
N ALA A 86 6.60 19.55 5.43
CA ALA A 86 7.84 18.85 5.13
C ALA A 86 8.20 18.90 3.62
N TYR A 87 7.20 18.85 2.76
CA TYR A 87 7.40 18.84 1.31
C TYR A 87 7.12 20.19 0.63
N GLY A 88 6.68 21.20 1.39
CA GLY A 88 6.38 22.54 0.87
C GLY A 88 5.16 22.54 -0.06
N LEU A 89 4.19 21.65 0.20
CA LEU A 89 2.95 21.57 -0.55
C LEU A 89 1.97 22.66 -0.10
N LYS A 90 1.26 23.25 -1.06
CA LYS A 90 0.31 24.33 -0.79
C LYS A 90 -0.99 23.76 -0.18
N PRO A 91 -1.40 24.19 1.02
CA PRO A 91 -2.71 23.82 1.57
C PRO A 91 -3.86 24.16 0.62
N GLY A 92 -4.86 23.28 0.53
CA GLY A 92 -6.03 23.44 -0.33
C GLY A 92 -5.75 23.33 -1.84
N GLY A 93 -4.53 22.98 -2.24
CA GLY A 93 -4.17 22.70 -3.62
C GLY A 93 -4.41 21.24 -4.02
N ARG A 94 -4.30 20.92 -5.32
CA ARG A 94 -4.43 19.54 -5.83
C ARG A 94 -3.45 18.57 -5.16
N ASP A 95 -2.20 18.98 -4.95
CA ASP A 95 -1.22 18.14 -4.27
C ASP A 95 -1.62 17.87 -2.82
N ALA A 96 -2.14 18.87 -2.09
CA ALA A 96 -2.66 18.66 -0.75
C ALA A 96 -3.82 17.63 -0.74
N HIS A 97 -4.71 17.70 -1.73
CA HIS A 97 -5.77 16.70 -1.92
C HIS A 97 -5.20 15.30 -2.24
N ALA A 98 -4.17 15.22 -3.09
CA ALA A 98 -3.57 13.95 -3.46
C ALA A 98 -2.82 13.29 -2.30
N PHE A 99 -2.12 14.06 -1.46
CA PHE A 99 -1.20 13.55 -0.45
C PHE A 99 -1.72 13.59 0.99
N THR A 100 -2.93 14.14 1.23
CA THR A 100 -3.45 14.28 2.60
C THR A 100 -4.95 14.04 2.70
N TYR A 101 -5.43 13.93 3.93
CA TYR A 101 -6.84 13.84 4.28
C TYR A 101 -7.50 15.22 4.54
N LEU A 102 -6.73 16.31 4.48
CA LEU A 102 -7.18 17.65 4.90
C LEU A 102 -8.27 18.18 3.96
N ASP A 103 -9.31 18.75 4.55
CA ASP A 103 -10.46 19.32 3.83
C ASP A 103 -11.00 18.40 2.71
N TYR A 104 -10.99 17.07 2.99
CA TYR A 104 -11.12 16.05 1.97
C TYR A 104 -12.39 16.16 1.14
N ILE A 105 -13.56 16.34 1.78
CA ILE A 105 -14.86 16.40 1.07
C ILE A 105 -14.86 17.57 0.08
N ALA A 106 -14.49 18.77 0.53
CA ALA A 106 -14.45 19.95 -0.33
C ALA A 106 -13.41 19.80 -1.46
N SER A 107 -12.25 19.26 -1.15
CA SER A 107 -11.18 19.02 -2.12
C SER A 107 -11.58 17.95 -3.15
N ALA A 108 -12.23 16.86 -2.73
CA ALA A 108 -12.72 15.81 -3.62
C ALA A 108 -13.81 16.33 -4.57
N GLN A 109 -14.72 17.17 -4.06
CA GLN A 109 -15.73 17.84 -4.89
C GLN A 109 -15.11 18.81 -5.91
N GLN A 110 -14.01 19.47 -5.55
CA GLN A 110 -13.32 20.42 -6.42
C GLN A 110 -12.42 19.75 -7.45
N TYR A 111 -11.66 18.72 -7.08
CA TYR A 111 -10.59 18.11 -7.88
C TYR A 111 -10.97 16.75 -8.48
N GLY A 112 -12.09 16.17 -8.06
CA GLY A 112 -12.62 14.94 -8.61
C GLY A 112 -11.90 13.68 -8.16
N LYS A 113 -12.08 12.62 -8.95
CA LYS A 113 -11.53 11.30 -8.72
C LYS A 113 -10.07 11.21 -9.16
N VAL A 114 -9.37 10.23 -8.59
CA VAL A 114 -7.95 9.92 -8.87
C VAL A 114 -7.80 8.48 -9.33
N GLY A 115 -6.65 8.17 -9.95
CA GLY A 115 -6.38 6.82 -10.46
C GLY A 115 -7.22 6.47 -11.69
N GLY A 116 -7.45 5.17 -11.85
CA GLY A 116 -8.13 4.59 -13.00
C GLY A 116 -7.17 4.29 -14.16
N PHE A 117 -7.18 3.04 -14.64
CA PHE A 117 -6.21 2.55 -15.63
C PHE A 117 -6.25 3.30 -16.96
N ALA A 118 -7.42 3.76 -17.40
CA ALA A 118 -7.51 4.56 -18.64
C ALA A 118 -6.81 5.92 -18.53
N HIS A 119 -6.89 6.57 -17.36
CA HIS A 119 -6.20 7.83 -17.08
C HIS A 119 -4.69 7.62 -16.85
N LEU A 120 -4.34 6.55 -16.12
CA LEU A 120 -2.97 6.13 -15.90
C LEU A 120 -2.28 5.79 -17.23
N SER A 121 -2.95 5.09 -18.14
CA SER A 121 -2.45 4.77 -19.49
C SER A 121 -2.07 6.04 -20.25
N THR A 122 -2.92 7.05 -20.24
CA THR A 122 -2.62 8.36 -20.87
C THR A 122 -1.38 9.00 -20.24
N LEU A 123 -1.23 8.95 -18.92
CA LEU A 123 -0.04 9.49 -18.25
C LEU A 123 1.21 8.70 -18.61
N VAL A 124 1.17 7.37 -18.56
CA VAL A 124 2.30 6.50 -18.95
C VAL A 124 2.74 6.78 -20.38
N GLN A 125 1.81 6.84 -21.33
CA GLN A 125 2.12 7.16 -22.73
C GLN A 125 2.75 8.54 -22.87
N ARG A 126 2.24 9.56 -22.17
CA ARG A 126 2.78 10.90 -22.16
C ARG A 126 4.22 10.97 -21.64
N ILE A 127 4.51 10.25 -20.56
CA ILE A 127 5.87 10.17 -19.99
C ILE A 127 6.80 9.39 -20.93
N LYS A 128 6.37 8.24 -21.47
CA LYS A 128 7.15 7.44 -22.45
C LYS A 128 7.48 8.25 -23.71
N ALA A 129 6.58 9.11 -24.19
CA ALA A 129 6.81 9.92 -25.39
C ALA A 129 8.06 10.81 -25.29
N ASN A 130 8.41 11.28 -24.10
CA ASN A 130 9.60 12.11 -23.83
C ASN A 130 10.81 11.31 -23.32
N ARG A 131 10.67 10.01 -23.07
CA ARG A 131 11.66 9.13 -22.45
C ARG A 131 11.83 7.84 -23.25
N PRO A 132 12.55 7.88 -24.38
CA PRO A 132 12.80 6.68 -25.18
C PRO A 132 13.38 5.55 -24.31
N GLY A 133 12.83 4.34 -24.47
CA GLY A 133 13.25 3.16 -23.70
C GLY A 133 12.82 3.15 -22.23
N ALA A 134 11.93 4.07 -21.80
CA ALA A 134 11.43 4.08 -20.45
C ALA A 134 10.67 2.77 -20.10
N LEU A 135 11.00 2.18 -18.97
CA LEU A 135 10.32 0.99 -18.42
C LEU A 135 9.24 1.40 -17.43
N LEU A 136 8.14 0.64 -17.43
CA LEU A 136 7.10 0.69 -16.40
C LEU A 136 7.22 -0.52 -15.49
N LEU A 137 7.45 -0.29 -14.20
CA LEU A 137 7.66 -1.31 -13.18
C LEU A 137 6.48 -1.31 -12.22
N ASP A 138 6.01 -2.51 -11.85
CA ASP A 138 4.95 -2.71 -10.87
C ASP A 138 5.48 -3.40 -9.62
N GLY A 139 5.27 -2.77 -8.47
CA GLY A 139 5.72 -3.24 -7.16
C GLY A 139 4.91 -4.37 -6.55
N GLY A 140 3.89 -4.92 -7.24
CA GLY A 140 2.99 -5.96 -6.73
C GLY A 140 1.70 -5.43 -6.12
N ASP A 141 0.85 -6.33 -5.63
CA ASP A 141 -0.52 -6.03 -5.18
C ASP A 141 -1.41 -5.47 -6.31
N LEU A 142 -1.26 -6.04 -7.49
CA LEU A 142 -1.94 -5.57 -8.68
C LEU A 142 -3.24 -6.34 -8.95
N TRP A 143 -3.25 -7.69 -8.76
CA TRP A 143 -4.33 -8.58 -9.25
C TRP A 143 -5.45 -8.84 -8.25
N GLN A 144 -5.47 -8.20 -7.09
CA GLN A 144 -6.45 -8.45 -6.02
C GLN A 144 -7.00 -7.14 -5.47
N GLY A 145 -8.30 -7.08 -5.10
CA GLY A 145 -8.94 -5.97 -4.39
C GLY A 145 -10.21 -5.42 -5.04
N SER A 146 -10.70 -6.01 -6.13
CA SER A 146 -11.97 -5.64 -6.76
C SER A 146 -12.87 -6.85 -7.05
N ALA A 147 -14.14 -6.58 -7.30
CA ALA A 147 -15.12 -7.60 -7.68
C ALA A 147 -14.71 -8.30 -8.97
N THR A 148 -14.35 -7.54 -10.01
CA THR A 148 -14.00 -8.10 -11.31
C THR A 148 -12.76 -8.97 -11.23
N SER A 149 -11.76 -8.57 -10.48
CA SER A 149 -10.55 -9.37 -10.30
C SER A 149 -10.84 -10.68 -9.57
N LEU A 150 -11.67 -10.66 -8.52
CA LEU A 150 -12.09 -11.88 -7.83
C LEU A 150 -12.87 -12.81 -8.78
N TRP A 151 -13.84 -12.28 -9.55
CA TRP A 151 -14.70 -13.08 -10.42
C TRP A 151 -14.00 -13.60 -11.69
N THR A 152 -12.94 -12.93 -12.13
CA THR A 152 -12.12 -13.36 -13.27
C THR A 152 -10.86 -14.12 -12.85
N ASN A 153 -10.69 -14.34 -11.54
CA ASN A 153 -9.48 -14.96 -10.97
C ASN A 153 -8.19 -14.25 -11.43
N GLY A 154 -8.20 -12.90 -11.36
CA GLY A 154 -7.09 -12.01 -11.72
C GLY A 154 -6.93 -11.70 -13.22
N GLN A 155 -7.67 -12.37 -14.11
CA GLN A 155 -7.48 -12.23 -15.57
C GLN A 155 -7.73 -10.80 -16.07
N ASP A 156 -8.69 -10.08 -15.49
CA ASP A 156 -8.98 -8.69 -15.82
C ASP A 156 -7.75 -7.80 -15.67
N MET A 157 -7.02 -7.96 -14.57
CA MET A 157 -5.83 -7.18 -14.29
C MET A 157 -4.62 -7.64 -15.09
N VAL A 158 -4.51 -8.92 -15.39
CA VAL A 158 -3.48 -9.46 -16.31
C VAL A 158 -3.65 -8.82 -17.70
N ASP A 159 -4.86 -8.80 -18.24
CA ASP A 159 -5.14 -8.17 -19.53
C ASP A 159 -4.90 -6.65 -19.51
N ALA A 160 -5.32 -5.98 -18.43
CA ALA A 160 -5.10 -4.55 -18.26
C ALA A 160 -3.61 -4.21 -18.10
N SER A 161 -2.82 -5.04 -17.43
CA SER A 161 -1.37 -4.90 -17.27
C SER A 161 -0.62 -4.98 -18.59
N LYS A 162 -0.98 -5.95 -19.42
CA LYS A 162 -0.43 -6.10 -20.79
C LYS A 162 -0.78 -4.88 -21.65
N GLN A 163 -2.03 -4.41 -21.59
CA GLN A 163 -2.49 -3.24 -22.33
C GLN A 163 -1.82 -1.95 -21.84
N LEU A 164 -1.55 -1.80 -20.53
CA LEU A 164 -0.85 -0.67 -19.95
C LEU A 164 0.64 -0.64 -20.36
N GLY A 165 1.20 -1.80 -20.67
CA GLY A 165 2.60 -1.97 -21.06
C GLY A 165 3.53 -1.96 -19.86
N ILE A 166 3.20 -2.74 -18.82
CA ILE A 166 4.11 -3.06 -17.72
C ILE A 166 5.24 -3.91 -18.29
N ASP A 167 6.47 -3.57 -17.94
CA ASP A 167 7.67 -4.26 -18.42
C ASP A 167 8.18 -5.31 -17.41
N VAL A 168 8.11 -5.01 -16.09
CA VAL A 168 8.56 -5.90 -15.00
C VAL A 168 7.64 -5.76 -13.80
N MET A 169 7.35 -6.85 -13.10
CA MET A 169 6.56 -6.86 -11.87
C MET A 169 7.10 -7.83 -10.82
N THR A 170 6.70 -7.64 -9.58
CA THR A 170 6.85 -8.58 -8.46
C THR A 170 5.48 -8.88 -7.85
N GLY A 171 5.39 -9.59 -6.70
CA GLY A 171 4.09 -9.99 -6.19
C GLY A 171 3.95 -10.07 -4.68
N HIS A 172 2.69 -10.11 -4.22
CA HIS A 172 2.24 -10.37 -2.86
C HIS A 172 0.83 -10.96 -2.86
N TRP A 173 -0.25 -10.14 -2.99
CA TRP A 173 -1.63 -10.65 -3.04
C TRP A 173 -1.93 -11.46 -4.31
N GLU A 174 -1.10 -11.39 -5.33
CA GLU A 174 -1.11 -12.29 -6.49
C GLU A 174 -1.08 -13.74 -6.04
N PHE A 175 -0.29 -14.04 -5.01
CA PHE A 175 -0.11 -15.39 -4.48
C PHE A 175 -1.37 -15.94 -3.80
N THR A 176 -2.33 -15.08 -3.44
CA THR A 176 -3.62 -15.52 -2.89
C THR A 176 -4.59 -16.09 -3.94
N LEU A 177 -4.22 -16.04 -5.22
CA LEU A 177 -4.90 -16.81 -6.28
C LEU A 177 -4.53 -18.30 -6.24
N GLY A 178 -3.51 -18.66 -5.45
CA GLY A 178 -2.93 -20.00 -5.37
C GLY A 178 -1.77 -20.20 -6.33
N SER A 179 -0.80 -21.03 -5.94
CA SER A 179 0.43 -21.28 -6.70
C SER A 179 0.14 -21.73 -8.14
N ASP A 180 -0.82 -22.65 -8.34
CA ASP A 180 -1.16 -23.16 -9.67
C ASP A 180 -1.65 -22.04 -10.60
N ARG A 181 -2.53 -21.16 -10.11
CA ARG A 181 -3.04 -20.04 -10.93
C ARG A 181 -1.96 -19.01 -11.24
N VAL A 182 -1.09 -18.71 -10.27
CA VAL A 182 0.04 -17.82 -10.49
C VAL A 182 0.93 -18.36 -11.60
N MET A 183 1.33 -19.63 -11.52
CA MET A 183 2.17 -20.26 -12.53
C MET A 183 1.50 -20.30 -13.90
N GLU A 184 0.19 -20.60 -13.95
CA GLU A 184 -0.61 -20.55 -15.19
C GLU A 184 -0.56 -19.17 -15.86
N ILE A 185 -0.75 -18.09 -15.08
CA ILE A 185 -0.67 -16.70 -15.59
C ILE A 185 0.74 -16.39 -16.11
N LEU A 186 1.78 -16.79 -15.38
CA LEU A 186 3.15 -16.54 -15.79
C LEU A 186 3.47 -17.24 -17.13
N GLU A 187 3.09 -18.50 -17.28
CA GLU A 187 3.40 -19.30 -18.45
C GLU A 187 2.56 -18.93 -19.68
N ASN A 188 1.27 -18.63 -19.49
CA ASN A 188 0.36 -18.45 -20.61
C ASN A 188 0.11 -16.99 -20.99
N ASP A 189 0.22 -16.07 -20.02
CA ASP A 189 -0.17 -14.68 -20.22
C ASP A 189 1.01 -13.69 -20.17
N LEU A 190 1.98 -13.91 -19.28
CA LEU A 190 3.08 -12.97 -19.07
C LEU A 190 4.33 -13.29 -19.87
N ASP A 191 4.55 -14.56 -20.27
CA ASP A 191 5.75 -14.95 -21.03
C ASP A 191 5.90 -14.11 -22.31
N GLY A 192 7.07 -13.51 -22.48
CA GLY A 192 7.37 -12.59 -23.59
C GLY A 192 6.68 -11.23 -23.53
N HIS A 193 5.93 -10.92 -22.47
CA HIS A 193 5.24 -9.64 -22.27
C HIS A 193 5.71 -8.90 -21.03
N ILE A 194 5.65 -9.52 -19.86
CA ILE A 194 5.99 -8.92 -18.56
C ILE A 194 6.92 -9.86 -17.81
N ASP A 195 8.10 -9.39 -17.41
CA ASP A 195 9.00 -10.17 -16.58
C ASP A 195 8.51 -10.17 -15.13
N PHE A 196 8.14 -11.35 -14.61
CA PHE A 196 7.84 -11.51 -13.18
C PHE A 196 9.12 -11.89 -12.43
N VAL A 197 9.50 -11.10 -11.42
CA VAL A 197 10.77 -11.28 -10.69
C VAL A 197 10.54 -11.34 -9.17
N ALA A 198 11.15 -12.36 -8.52
CA ALA A 198 11.13 -12.51 -7.06
C ALA A 198 12.33 -13.32 -6.59
N ASN A 199 13.41 -12.66 -6.16
CA ASN A 199 14.65 -13.29 -5.70
C ASN A 199 14.47 -14.09 -4.40
N ASN A 200 13.48 -13.74 -3.58
CA ASN A 200 13.27 -14.26 -2.23
C ASN A 200 12.22 -15.36 -2.13
N VAL A 201 11.72 -15.87 -3.24
CA VAL A 201 10.74 -16.98 -3.26
C VAL A 201 11.39 -18.23 -3.76
N LYS A 202 11.41 -19.29 -2.94
CA LYS A 202 12.13 -20.52 -3.20
C LYS A 202 11.31 -21.75 -2.90
N ASP A 203 11.67 -22.84 -3.54
CA ASP A 203 11.18 -24.16 -3.19
C ASP A 203 11.58 -24.53 -1.75
N TYR A 204 10.63 -25.10 -1.01
CA TYR A 204 10.86 -25.49 0.39
C TYR A 204 11.86 -26.62 0.56
N ASP A 205 11.86 -27.61 -0.35
CA ASP A 205 12.64 -28.84 -0.18
C ASP A 205 14.10 -28.67 -0.61
N PHE A 206 14.35 -27.92 -1.68
CA PHE A 206 15.67 -27.79 -2.30
C PHE A 206 16.25 -26.38 -2.23
N GLY A 207 15.43 -25.36 -1.96
CA GLY A 207 15.85 -23.96 -1.95
C GLY A 207 16.10 -23.37 -3.35
N ASP A 208 15.61 -24.05 -4.38
CA ASP A 208 15.71 -23.56 -5.76
C ASP A 208 14.77 -22.37 -5.98
N PRO A 209 15.14 -21.37 -6.80
CA PRO A 209 14.27 -20.25 -7.12
C PRO A 209 12.97 -20.70 -7.81
N ILE A 210 11.83 -20.24 -7.34
CA ILE A 210 10.52 -20.45 -8.00
C ILE A 210 10.37 -19.50 -9.20
N PHE A 211 10.81 -18.27 -9.06
CA PHE A 211 10.72 -17.23 -10.08
C PHE A 211 12.12 -16.76 -10.51
N ALA A 212 12.19 -16.04 -11.63
CA ALA A 212 13.40 -15.31 -12.00
C ALA A 212 13.77 -14.33 -10.87
N SER A 213 15.02 -14.37 -10.42
CA SER A 213 15.50 -13.49 -9.35
C SER A 213 15.58 -12.03 -9.80
N HIS A 214 15.88 -11.81 -11.08
CA HIS A 214 16.08 -10.51 -11.70
C HIS A 214 15.91 -10.58 -13.22
N THR A 215 15.82 -9.43 -13.83
CA THR A 215 15.95 -9.24 -15.28
C THR A 215 16.92 -8.10 -15.58
N VAL A 216 17.55 -8.13 -16.75
CA VAL A 216 18.42 -7.05 -17.22
C VAL A 216 17.84 -6.47 -18.51
N LYS A 217 17.53 -5.16 -18.48
CA LYS A 217 17.04 -4.42 -19.63
C LYS A 217 18.08 -3.40 -20.08
N GLU A 218 18.24 -3.23 -21.39
CA GLU A 218 19.08 -2.18 -21.92
C GLU A 218 18.26 -0.92 -22.18
N ILE A 219 18.60 0.18 -21.50
CA ILE A 219 17.93 1.48 -21.67
C ILE A 219 18.95 2.46 -22.26
N ASN A 220 18.79 2.83 -23.54
CA ASN A 220 19.67 3.75 -24.25
C ASN A 220 21.16 3.41 -24.14
N GLY A 221 21.51 2.13 -24.26
CA GLY A 221 22.87 1.61 -24.16
C GLY A 221 23.38 1.44 -22.73
N VAL A 222 22.52 1.53 -21.72
CA VAL A 222 22.85 1.30 -20.31
C VAL A 222 22.19 0.01 -19.83
N PRO A 223 22.96 -1.01 -19.40
CA PRO A 223 22.39 -2.21 -18.77
C PRO A 223 21.87 -1.89 -17.38
N VAL A 224 20.56 -2.11 -17.19
CA VAL A 224 19.83 -1.89 -15.93
C VAL A 224 19.35 -3.23 -15.41
N ALA A 225 19.84 -3.64 -14.24
CA ALA A 225 19.33 -4.83 -13.54
C ALA A 225 18.19 -4.47 -12.61
N ILE A 226 17.08 -5.22 -12.70
CA ILE A 226 15.91 -5.10 -11.84
C ILE A 226 15.78 -6.40 -11.07
N ILE A 227 16.10 -6.37 -9.77
CA ILE A 227 15.97 -7.51 -8.85
C ILE A 227 14.58 -7.44 -8.22
N GLY A 228 13.85 -8.57 -8.14
CA GLY A 228 12.55 -8.64 -7.50
C GLY A 228 12.65 -9.04 -6.05
N GLN A 229 11.77 -8.48 -5.23
CA GLN A 229 11.60 -8.82 -3.82
C GLN A 229 10.10 -8.88 -3.52
N ALA A 230 9.53 -10.07 -3.51
CA ALA A 230 8.14 -10.31 -3.13
C ALA A 230 7.92 -10.11 -1.63
N PHE A 231 6.68 -9.95 -1.19
CA PHE A 231 6.35 -9.75 0.22
C PHE A 231 6.90 -10.92 1.08
N PRO A 232 7.77 -10.63 2.06
CA PRO A 232 8.54 -11.67 2.73
C PRO A 232 7.73 -12.52 3.73
N TYR A 233 6.54 -12.06 4.13
CA TYR A 233 5.68 -12.71 5.13
C TYR A 233 4.42 -13.34 4.55
N THR A 234 4.35 -13.56 3.25
CA THR A 234 3.18 -14.14 2.56
C THR A 234 2.61 -15.38 3.27
N PRO A 235 3.39 -16.41 3.68
CA PRO A 235 2.83 -17.60 4.32
C PRO A 235 2.31 -17.39 5.75
N ILE A 236 2.58 -16.23 6.34
CA ILE A 236 2.15 -15.87 7.70
C ILE A 236 0.92 -14.95 7.64
N ALA A 237 0.96 -13.96 6.76
CA ALA A 237 -0.09 -12.95 6.62
C ALA A 237 -1.29 -13.46 5.80
N ASN A 238 -1.10 -14.47 4.96
CA ASN A 238 -2.11 -15.08 4.10
C ASN A 238 -2.21 -16.60 4.37
N PRO A 239 -3.27 -17.27 3.90
CA PRO A 239 -3.38 -18.72 4.04
C PRO A 239 -2.20 -19.46 3.41
N SER A 240 -1.41 -20.14 4.22
CA SER A 240 -0.17 -20.81 3.78
C SER A 240 -0.39 -21.90 2.73
N TYR A 241 -1.59 -22.52 2.70
CA TYR A 241 -1.94 -23.53 1.70
C TYR A 241 -2.03 -22.97 0.26
N MET A 242 -2.14 -21.64 0.09
CA MET A 242 -2.15 -21.00 -1.23
C MET A 242 -0.77 -20.96 -1.88
N VAL A 243 0.27 -21.06 -1.08
CA VAL A 243 1.69 -21.07 -1.49
C VAL A 243 2.41 -22.28 -0.92
N GLU A 244 1.74 -23.43 -0.88
CA GLU A 244 2.33 -24.68 -0.38
C GLU A 244 3.60 -25.03 -1.14
N GLY A 245 4.65 -25.40 -0.41
CA GLY A 245 5.96 -25.71 -0.98
C GLY A 245 6.83 -24.48 -1.28
N TRP A 246 6.36 -23.25 -1.05
CA TRP A 246 7.16 -22.04 -1.25
C TRP A 246 7.62 -21.42 0.06
N THR A 247 8.85 -20.92 0.08
CA THR A 247 9.42 -20.14 1.19
C THR A 247 9.67 -18.70 0.77
N PHE A 248 9.58 -17.81 1.74
CA PHE A 248 9.73 -16.37 1.58
C PHE A 248 10.67 -15.81 2.66
N GLY A 249 11.18 -14.61 2.48
CA GLY A 249 12.00 -13.95 3.50
C GLY A 249 12.68 -12.69 2.98
N ILE A 250 13.33 -11.93 3.88
CA ILE A 250 14.06 -10.71 3.51
C ILE A 250 15.45 -11.04 2.94
N GLN A 251 16.16 -12.02 3.49
CA GLN A 251 17.38 -12.65 2.93
C GLN A 251 18.48 -11.65 2.49
N GLU A 252 18.91 -10.73 3.40
CA GLU A 252 19.93 -9.69 3.11
C GLU A 252 21.16 -10.20 2.38
N ARG A 253 21.73 -11.34 2.81
CA ARG A 253 22.96 -11.90 2.24
C ARG A 253 22.76 -12.34 0.80
N GLU A 254 21.69 -13.04 0.52
CA GLU A 254 21.40 -13.53 -0.83
C GLU A 254 21.08 -12.38 -1.78
N LEU A 255 20.41 -11.34 -1.28
CA LEU A 255 20.24 -10.11 -2.03
C LEU A 255 21.58 -9.44 -2.33
N GLN A 256 22.50 -9.36 -1.36
CA GLN A 256 23.83 -8.81 -1.60
C GLN A 256 24.60 -9.63 -2.64
N ASP A 257 24.57 -10.97 -2.52
CA ASP A 257 25.22 -11.87 -3.47
C ASP A 257 24.64 -11.64 -4.90
N LYS A 258 23.34 -11.43 -5.02
CA LYS A 258 22.67 -11.13 -6.31
C LYS A 258 23.05 -9.75 -6.86
N ILE A 259 23.13 -8.72 -6.02
CA ILE A 259 23.61 -7.40 -6.42
C ILE A 259 25.04 -7.49 -6.97
N ASP A 260 25.92 -8.20 -6.27
CA ASP A 260 27.31 -8.36 -6.67
C ASP A 260 27.43 -9.15 -8.00
N GLU A 261 26.59 -10.18 -8.18
CA GLU A 261 26.50 -10.95 -9.42
C GLU A 261 26.13 -10.08 -10.62
N VAL A 262 25.02 -9.31 -10.53
CA VAL A 262 24.55 -8.48 -11.66
C VAL A 262 25.51 -7.33 -11.95
N ARG A 263 26.16 -6.75 -10.92
CA ARG A 263 27.23 -5.75 -11.10
C ARG A 263 28.44 -6.33 -11.82
N ALA A 264 28.89 -7.54 -11.42
CA ALA A 264 29.99 -8.24 -12.07
C ALA A 264 29.64 -8.61 -13.52
N ALA A 265 28.38 -8.89 -13.82
CA ALA A 265 27.88 -9.13 -15.18
C ALA A 265 27.76 -7.86 -16.04
N GLY A 266 28.01 -6.66 -15.47
CA GLY A 266 28.09 -5.40 -16.21
C GLY A 266 26.90 -4.46 -16.03
N ALA A 267 25.97 -4.73 -15.11
CA ALA A 267 24.88 -3.80 -14.80
C ALA A 267 25.44 -2.46 -14.28
N GLN A 268 25.06 -1.37 -14.94
CA GLN A 268 25.48 -0.01 -14.59
C GLN A 268 24.48 0.65 -13.63
N VAL A 269 23.20 0.25 -13.70
CA VAL A 269 22.17 0.62 -12.74
C VAL A 269 21.57 -0.66 -12.16
N VAL A 270 21.39 -0.71 -10.84
CA VAL A 270 20.76 -1.83 -10.14
C VAL A 270 19.65 -1.31 -9.25
N VAL A 271 18.44 -1.73 -9.52
CA VAL A 271 17.26 -1.38 -8.72
C VAL A 271 16.64 -2.62 -8.10
N LEU A 272 16.11 -2.47 -6.88
CA LEU A 272 15.27 -3.46 -6.24
C LEU A 272 13.81 -3.05 -6.44
N LEU A 273 13.01 -3.89 -7.08
CA LEU A 273 11.57 -3.77 -7.15
C LEU A 273 11.00 -4.55 -5.97
N SER A 274 10.52 -3.83 -4.95
CA SER A 274 10.31 -4.38 -3.61
C SER A 274 8.87 -4.29 -3.14
N HIS A 275 8.39 -5.38 -2.53
CA HIS A 275 7.12 -5.39 -1.78
C HIS A 275 7.32 -5.60 -0.27
N ASN A 276 8.43 -5.14 0.30
CA ASN A 276 8.73 -5.32 1.73
C ASN A 276 7.97 -4.37 2.67
N GLY A 277 7.64 -3.18 2.19
CA GLY A 277 7.19 -2.03 2.99
C GLY A 277 8.30 -1.02 3.27
N ALA A 278 7.91 0.25 3.46
CA ALA A 278 8.83 1.39 3.45
C ALA A 278 9.90 1.33 4.55
N ASP A 279 9.54 1.04 5.81
CA ASP A 279 10.53 0.97 6.91
C ASP A 279 11.50 -0.21 6.74
N THR A 280 11.01 -1.34 6.23
CA THR A 280 11.82 -2.51 5.90
C THR A 280 12.81 -2.16 4.78
N ASP A 281 12.36 -1.49 3.73
CA ASP A 281 13.20 -1.06 2.61
C ASP A 281 14.25 -0.02 3.04
N ILE A 282 13.90 0.91 3.92
CA ILE A 282 14.86 1.88 4.50
C ILE A 282 15.96 1.13 5.28
N LYS A 283 15.57 0.15 6.11
CA LYS A 283 16.55 -0.68 6.84
C LYS A 283 17.41 -1.47 5.86
N LEU A 284 16.82 -2.16 4.88
CA LEU A 284 17.50 -2.97 3.89
C LEU A 284 18.50 -2.12 3.07
N ALA A 285 18.10 -0.94 2.61
CA ALA A 285 18.98 0.00 1.91
C ALA A 285 20.21 0.43 2.73
N SER A 286 20.09 0.47 4.07
CA SER A 286 21.23 0.77 4.96
C SER A 286 22.18 -0.41 5.17
N ARG A 287 21.75 -1.62 4.83
CA ARG A 287 22.45 -2.89 5.12
C ARG A 287 23.19 -3.45 3.92
N VAL A 288 22.61 -3.31 2.73
CA VAL A 288 23.23 -3.80 1.48
C VAL A 288 23.93 -2.66 0.73
N THR A 289 24.82 -3.02 -0.18
CA THR A 289 25.59 -2.06 -0.98
C THR A 289 25.41 -2.35 -2.46
N GLY A 290 25.59 -1.33 -3.31
CA GLY A 290 25.51 -1.51 -4.76
C GLY A 290 24.10 -1.40 -5.35
N LEU A 291 23.07 -1.15 -4.55
CA LEU A 291 21.76 -0.72 -5.04
C LEU A 291 21.74 0.79 -5.28
N ASP A 292 21.22 1.21 -6.44
CA ASP A 292 21.01 2.63 -6.75
C ASP A 292 19.66 3.11 -6.27
N ALA A 293 18.62 2.27 -6.39
CA ALA A 293 17.29 2.58 -5.87
C ALA A 293 16.55 1.34 -5.38
N ILE A 294 15.62 1.54 -4.43
CA ILE A 294 14.54 0.63 -4.08
C ILE A 294 13.22 1.30 -4.48
N LEU A 295 12.46 0.63 -5.34
CA LEU A 295 11.12 1.00 -5.74
C LEU A 295 10.16 0.15 -4.90
N GLY A 296 9.66 0.72 -3.80
CA GLY A 296 8.96 -0.01 -2.74
C GLY A 296 7.44 -0.01 -2.88
N GLY A 297 6.80 -0.98 -2.24
CA GLY A 297 5.35 -1.17 -2.17
C GLY A 297 4.87 -1.55 -0.76
N HIS A 298 3.73 -2.23 -0.67
CA HIS A 298 3.11 -2.83 0.51
C HIS A 298 2.54 -1.85 1.55
N THR A 299 3.26 -0.80 1.94
CA THR A 299 2.77 0.14 2.98
C THR A 299 1.86 1.23 2.44
N HIS A 300 1.64 1.28 1.12
CA HIS A 300 0.79 2.26 0.43
C HIS A 300 1.21 3.71 0.67
N ASP A 301 2.46 3.94 1.01
CA ASP A 301 2.97 5.28 1.31
C ASP A 301 3.25 6.06 0.02
N ALA A 302 2.63 7.20 -0.14
CA ALA A 302 2.98 8.13 -1.21
C ALA A 302 4.18 8.98 -0.75
N ILE A 303 5.40 8.63 -1.19
CA ILE A 303 6.63 9.35 -0.83
C ILE A 303 6.98 10.37 -1.91
N PRO A 304 6.68 11.68 -1.72
CA PRO A 304 6.82 12.69 -2.77
C PRO A 304 8.26 12.89 -3.26
N ARG A 305 9.27 12.55 -2.44
CA ARG A 305 10.70 12.60 -2.77
C ARG A 305 11.40 11.37 -2.24
N PRO A 306 12.38 10.81 -2.96
CA PRO A 306 13.15 9.67 -2.48
C PRO A 306 13.80 9.96 -1.12
N LEU A 307 13.85 8.93 -0.29
CA LEU A 307 14.67 8.94 0.91
C LEU A 307 16.07 8.50 0.53
N GLU A 308 17.05 9.35 0.80
CA GLU A 308 18.46 9.07 0.56
C GLU A 308 19.04 8.28 1.74
N VAL A 309 19.20 6.97 1.58
CA VAL A 309 19.67 6.07 2.64
C VAL A 309 21.15 5.78 2.42
N LYS A 310 21.99 6.19 3.39
CA LYS A 310 23.43 5.92 3.38
C LYS A 310 23.72 4.50 3.83
N ASN A 311 24.68 3.85 3.16
CA ASN A 311 25.23 2.54 3.50
C ASN A 311 26.77 2.52 3.34
N ALA A 312 27.41 1.38 3.56
CA ALA A 312 28.84 1.26 3.50
C ALA A 312 29.43 1.49 2.09
N GLY A 313 28.63 1.30 1.03
CA GLY A 313 29.04 1.46 -0.37
C GLY A 313 28.65 2.80 -0.99
N GLY A 314 27.88 3.65 -0.28
CA GLY A 314 27.41 4.93 -0.82
C GLY A 314 26.00 5.29 -0.35
N MET A 315 25.07 5.42 -1.28
CA MET A 315 23.70 5.86 -1.03
C MET A 315 22.75 5.09 -1.94
N THR A 316 21.61 4.68 -1.38
CA THR A 316 20.48 4.10 -2.11
C THR A 316 19.26 5.02 -1.99
N LEU A 317 18.56 5.27 -3.10
CA LEU A 317 17.29 5.99 -3.12
C LEU A 317 16.16 5.03 -2.75
N VAL A 318 15.31 5.38 -1.79
CA VAL A 318 14.12 4.61 -1.45
C VAL A 318 12.88 5.42 -1.79
N THR A 319 11.99 4.85 -2.60
CA THR A 319 10.72 5.45 -3.03
C THR A 319 9.55 4.53 -2.73
N ASN A 320 8.34 5.08 -2.72
CA ASN A 320 7.10 4.31 -2.74
C ASN A 320 6.04 5.13 -3.46
N ALA A 321 5.30 4.49 -4.38
CA ALA A 321 4.38 5.17 -5.28
C ALA A 321 2.91 5.15 -4.81
N GLY A 322 2.68 5.03 -3.50
CA GLY A 322 1.33 5.04 -2.94
C GLY A 322 0.55 3.78 -3.27
N SER A 323 -0.73 3.93 -3.65
CA SER A 323 -1.59 2.78 -3.96
C SER A 323 -2.76 3.14 -4.88
N ASN A 324 -3.59 2.15 -5.22
CA ASN A 324 -4.85 2.28 -5.96
C ASN A 324 -4.71 2.94 -7.35
N GLY A 325 -3.53 2.86 -7.97
CA GLY A 325 -3.25 3.53 -9.23
C GLY A 325 -3.30 5.06 -9.16
N LYS A 326 -3.29 5.61 -7.95
CA LYS A 326 -3.40 7.04 -7.68
C LYS A 326 -2.17 7.84 -8.08
N PHE A 327 -1.01 7.18 -8.14
CA PHE A 327 0.27 7.82 -8.42
C PHE A 327 1.09 7.06 -9.47
N LEU A 328 1.96 7.81 -10.16
CA LEU A 328 3.02 7.28 -11.00
C LEU A 328 4.35 7.91 -10.56
N GLY A 329 5.27 7.11 -10.06
CA GLY A 329 6.65 7.52 -9.80
C GLY A 329 7.43 7.60 -11.12
N VAL A 330 8.22 8.64 -11.33
CA VAL A 330 9.12 8.79 -12.48
C VAL A 330 10.52 9.08 -11.98
N LEU A 331 11.42 8.12 -12.17
CA LEU A 331 12.83 8.18 -11.77
C LEU A 331 13.71 8.20 -13.00
N ASP A 332 14.45 9.27 -13.18
CA ASP A 332 15.42 9.43 -14.25
C ASP A 332 16.84 9.40 -13.69
N PHE A 333 17.76 8.64 -14.32
CA PHE A 333 19.19 8.66 -14.02
C PHE A 333 20.01 9.20 -15.22
N ASP A 334 21.01 10.01 -14.91
CA ASP A 334 22.06 10.44 -15.85
C ASP A 334 23.29 9.54 -15.64
N VAL A 335 23.44 8.53 -16.50
CA VAL A 335 24.52 7.54 -16.43
C VAL A 335 25.58 7.89 -17.47
N ARG A 336 26.83 8.07 -17.00
CA ARG A 336 28.00 8.33 -17.84
C ARG A 336 29.18 7.53 -17.31
N ASP A 337 29.94 6.92 -18.20
CA ASP A 337 31.11 6.10 -17.87
C ASP A 337 30.79 5.02 -16.83
N GLY A 338 29.62 4.37 -16.98
CA GLY A 338 29.15 3.32 -16.09
C GLY A 338 28.73 3.76 -14.67
N GLN A 339 28.54 5.06 -14.46
CA GLN A 339 28.20 5.64 -13.16
C GLN A 339 27.03 6.62 -13.25
N ILE A 340 26.15 6.59 -12.26
CA ILE A 340 25.11 7.62 -12.09
C ILE A 340 25.79 8.91 -11.64
N LYS A 341 25.67 9.97 -12.47
CA LYS A 341 26.19 11.31 -12.18
C LYS A 341 25.16 12.23 -11.57
N ASP A 342 23.88 12.00 -11.90
CA ASP A 342 22.77 12.80 -11.39
C ASP A 342 21.46 12.01 -11.55
N TRP A 343 20.41 12.43 -10.85
CA TRP A 343 19.08 11.83 -10.92
C TRP A 343 17.98 12.86 -10.74
N SER A 344 16.77 12.51 -11.14
CA SER A 344 15.55 13.24 -10.77
C SER A 344 14.41 12.28 -10.49
N TYR A 345 13.54 12.66 -9.57
CA TYR A 345 12.34 11.90 -9.24
C TYR A 345 11.13 12.82 -9.12
N GLN A 346 10.00 12.33 -9.58
CA GLN A 346 8.69 12.94 -9.34
C GLN A 346 7.64 11.86 -9.07
N LEU A 347 6.80 12.08 -8.07
CA LEU A 347 5.61 11.29 -7.82
C LEU A 347 4.41 12.06 -8.33
N LEU A 348 3.81 11.59 -9.42
CA LEU A 348 2.75 12.29 -10.16
C LEU A 348 1.38 11.73 -9.75
N PRO A 349 0.50 12.52 -9.12
CA PRO A 349 -0.87 12.10 -8.89
C PRO A 349 -1.64 11.96 -10.22
N VAL A 350 -2.41 10.90 -10.37
CA VAL A 350 -3.26 10.64 -11.53
C VAL A 350 -4.63 11.26 -11.29
N PHE A 351 -4.87 12.48 -11.78
CA PHE A 351 -6.17 13.16 -11.69
C PHE A 351 -7.02 12.87 -12.91
N ALA A 352 -8.18 12.26 -12.71
CA ALA A 352 -9.08 11.87 -13.79
C ALA A 352 -9.66 13.07 -14.57
N ASP A 353 -9.77 14.23 -13.94
CA ASP A 353 -10.25 15.46 -14.58
C ASP A 353 -9.19 16.19 -15.44
N LEU A 354 -7.90 15.85 -15.26
CA LEU A 354 -6.78 16.44 -16.01
C LEU A 354 -6.25 15.54 -17.13
N LEU A 355 -6.42 14.23 -16.99
CA LEU A 355 -5.93 13.23 -17.92
C LEU A 355 -7.13 12.64 -18.67
N PRO A 356 -7.27 12.83 -20.00
CA PRO A 356 -8.32 12.16 -20.74
C PRO A 356 -8.12 10.64 -20.68
N PRO A 357 -9.19 9.83 -20.60
CA PRO A 357 -9.06 8.39 -20.57
C PRO A 357 -8.51 7.87 -21.92
N ASP A 358 -7.58 6.94 -21.87
CA ASP A 358 -7.08 6.24 -23.06
C ASP A 358 -8.20 5.41 -23.68
N PRO A 359 -8.48 5.56 -24.99
CA PRO A 359 -9.62 4.88 -25.61
C PRO A 359 -9.51 3.36 -25.65
N GLN A 360 -8.30 2.81 -25.86
CA GLN A 360 -8.09 1.36 -25.96
C GLN A 360 -8.21 0.73 -24.56
N MET A 361 -7.66 1.35 -23.54
CA MET A 361 -7.83 0.90 -22.16
C MET A 361 -9.29 1.02 -21.72
N SER A 362 -9.99 2.08 -22.10
CA SER A 362 -11.42 2.24 -21.80
C SER A 362 -12.26 1.14 -22.43
N GLU A 363 -12.03 0.78 -23.68
CA GLU A 363 -12.72 -0.34 -24.37
C GLU A 363 -12.47 -1.67 -23.67
N LEU A 364 -11.22 -1.94 -23.25
CA LEU A 364 -10.88 -3.14 -22.49
C LEU A 364 -11.63 -3.17 -21.16
N ILE A 365 -11.63 -2.08 -20.40
CA ILE A 365 -12.33 -1.98 -19.11
C ILE A 365 -13.85 -2.20 -19.30
N GLU A 366 -14.46 -1.59 -20.31
CA GLU A 366 -15.87 -1.81 -20.63
C GLU A 366 -16.15 -3.29 -20.93
N LYS A 367 -15.32 -3.93 -21.73
CA LYS A 367 -15.44 -5.37 -22.06
C LYS A 367 -15.33 -6.24 -20.82
N ILE A 368 -14.37 -5.98 -19.93
CA ILE A 368 -14.19 -6.71 -18.67
C ILE A 368 -15.43 -6.58 -17.79
N ARG A 369 -15.98 -5.37 -17.67
CA ARG A 369 -17.06 -5.05 -16.73
C ARG A 369 -18.45 -5.40 -17.25
N ALA A 370 -18.63 -5.47 -18.58
CA ALA A 370 -19.95 -5.67 -19.19
C ALA A 370 -20.74 -6.87 -18.65
N PRO A 371 -20.14 -8.07 -18.42
CA PRO A 371 -20.86 -9.21 -17.86
C PRO A 371 -21.38 -8.98 -16.44
N TYR A 372 -20.76 -8.09 -15.68
CA TYR A 372 -20.99 -7.86 -14.26
C TYR A 372 -21.73 -6.57 -13.93
N THR A 373 -22.04 -5.75 -14.95
CA THR A 373 -22.58 -4.39 -14.76
C THR A 373 -23.81 -4.34 -13.86
N SER A 374 -24.74 -5.29 -13.99
CA SER A 374 -25.94 -5.34 -13.15
C SER A 374 -25.63 -5.57 -11.69
N GLN A 375 -24.66 -6.46 -11.40
CA GLN A 375 -24.25 -6.81 -10.05
C GLN A 375 -23.41 -5.68 -9.43
N LEU A 376 -22.47 -5.13 -10.19
CA LEU A 376 -21.63 -4.01 -9.72
C LEU A 376 -22.45 -2.79 -9.33
N ASN A 377 -23.49 -2.45 -10.11
CA ASN A 377 -24.32 -1.26 -9.91
C ASN A 377 -25.49 -1.48 -8.93
N GLU A 378 -25.59 -2.65 -8.30
CA GLU A 378 -26.63 -2.89 -7.30
C GLU A 378 -26.45 -1.96 -6.13
N VAL A 379 -27.44 -1.08 -5.88
CA VAL A 379 -27.42 -0.13 -4.75
C VAL A 379 -27.82 -0.88 -3.47
N LEU A 380 -26.98 -0.85 -2.47
CA LEU A 380 -27.16 -1.52 -1.18
C LEU A 380 -27.72 -0.56 -0.13
N ALA A 381 -27.20 0.68 -0.10
CA ALA A 381 -27.62 1.74 0.83
C ALA A 381 -27.19 3.11 0.28
N THR A 382 -27.49 4.19 1.02
CA THR A 382 -26.97 5.55 0.78
C THR A 382 -26.22 6.02 2.01
N SER A 383 -25.07 6.68 1.84
CA SER A 383 -24.29 7.23 2.96
C SER A 383 -24.57 8.70 3.19
N GLU A 384 -24.88 9.12 4.42
CA GLU A 384 -24.97 10.53 4.81
C GLU A 384 -23.60 11.09 5.24
N GLY A 385 -22.64 10.22 5.53
CA GLY A 385 -21.30 10.57 5.99
C GLY A 385 -20.19 10.22 5.00
N LEU A 386 -18.97 10.64 5.33
CA LEU A 386 -17.75 10.24 4.60
C LEU A 386 -17.38 8.82 5.01
N LEU A 387 -17.29 7.89 4.04
CA LEU A 387 -16.83 6.52 4.28
C LEU A 387 -15.43 6.32 3.71
N TYR A 388 -14.52 5.79 4.55
CA TYR A 388 -13.11 5.55 4.20
C TYR A 388 -12.50 4.45 5.08
N ARG A 389 -11.35 3.89 4.66
CA ARG A 389 -10.65 2.83 5.39
C ARG A 389 -9.24 3.19 5.84
N ARG A 390 -8.52 4.01 5.17
CA ARG A 390 -7.08 4.20 5.32
C ARG A 390 -6.64 4.82 6.67
N GLY A 391 -5.61 4.23 7.33
CA GLY A 391 -4.98 4.67 8.58
C GLY A 391 -4.74 3.52 9.56
N ASN A 392 -3.83 3.67 10.52
CA ASN A 392 -3.42 2.60 11.44
C ASN A 392 -4.56 1.98 12.27
N PHE A 393 -5.69 2.69 12.42
CA PHE A 393 -6.86 2.24 13.19
C PHE A 393 -8.13 2.29 12.33
N ASN A 394 -9.30 2.26 12.96
CA ASN A 394 -10.57 2.21 12.25
C ASN A 394 -10.80 3.40 11.30
N GLY A 395 -11.31 3.12 10.12
CA GLY A 395 -12.01 4.05 9.26
C GLY A 395 -13.53 3.90 9.38
N SER A 396 -14.29 4.84 8.82
CA SER A 396 -15.75 4.77 8.89
C SER A 396 -16.33 3.61 8.06
N PHE A 397 -15.68 3.17 6.97
CA PHE A 397 -16.12 1.98 6.25
C PHE A 397 -15.74 0.69 7.01
N ASP A 398 -14.58 0.66 7.69
CA ASP A 398 -14.22 -0.46 8.56
C ASP A 398 -15.25 -0.63 9.68
N GLN A 399 -15.77 0.50 10.24
CA GLN A 399 -16.81 0.45 11.27
C GLN A 399 -18.09 -0.22 10.75
N LEU A 400 -18.51 0.07 9.51
CA LEU A 400 -19.68 -0.59 8.91
C LEU A 400 -19.50 -2.11 8.81
N ILE A 401 -18.29 -2.57 8.44
CA ILE A 401 -17.99 -4.00 8.32
C ILE A 401 -18.09 -4.69 9.69
N VAL A 402 -17.53 -4.08 10.75
CA VAL A 402 -17.58 -4.69 12.09
C VAL A 402 -18.99 -4.60 12.71
N ASP A 403 -19.75 -3.54 12.43
CA ASP A 403 -21.15 -3.42 12.87
C ASP A 403 -22.02 -4.47 12.17
N ALA A 404 -21.86 -4.67 10.87
CA ALA A 404 -22.55 -5.72 10.12
C ALA A 404 -22.24 -7.13 10.69
N LEU A 405 -20.97 -7.41 11.04
CA LEU A 405 -20.58 -8.67 11.64
C LEU A 405 -21.22 -8.87 13.01
N ILE A 406 -21.30 -7.83 13.85
CA ILE A 406 -21.93 -7.91 15.17
C ILE A 406 -23.43 -8.20 15.03
N ASP A 407 -24.11 -7.43 14.20
CA ASP A 407 -25.57 -7.53 14.07
C ASP A 407 -26.00 -8.84 13.40
N GLU A 408 -25.39 -9.20 12.28
CA GLU A 408 -25.78 -10.37 11.47
C GLU A 408 -25.37 -11.71 12.10
N LEU A 409 -24.27 -11.74 12.87
CA LEU A 409 -23.79 -12.94 13.54
C LEU A 409 -24.15 -12.97 15.03
N GLU A 410 -24.86 -11.97 15.54
CA GLU A 410 -25.23 -11.82 16.96
C GLU A 410 -24.01 -11.92 17.87
N ALA A 411 -22.90 -11.26 17.53
CA ALA A 411 -21.65 -11.30 18.26
C ALA A 411 -21.55 -10.19 19.32
N ASP A 412 -20.73 -10.43 20.36
CA ASP A 412 -20.41 -9.39 21.35
C ASP A 412 -19.35 -8.42 20.81
N ILE A 413 -18.41 -8.94 20.02
CA ILE A 413 -17.24 -8.25 19.49
C ILE A 413 -17.03 -8.70 18.04
N ALA A 414 -16.58 -7.78 17.17
CA ALA A 414 -16.11 -8.12 15.84
C ALA A 414 -14.65 -7.74 15.63
N LEU A 415 -13.91 -8.58 14.91
CA LEU A 415 -12.55 -8.34 14.47
C LEU A 415 -12.50 -8.41 12.93
N SER A 416 -12.04 -7.36 12.29
CA SER A 416 -11.85 -7.30 10.84
C SER A 416 -10.37 -7.05 10.52
N PRO A 417 -9.78 -7.70 9.51
CA PRO A 417 -8.38 -7.47 9.16
C PRO A 417 -8.07 -6.01 8.86
N GLY A 418 -6.88 -5.58 9.25
CA GLY A 418 -6.37 -4.23 8.99
C GLY A 418 -5.87 -4.06 7.55
N PHE A 419 -6.66 -4.42 6.54
CA PHE A 419 -6.31 -4.22 5.14
C PHE A 419 -6.22 -2.73 4.80
N ARG A 420 -5.32 -2.37 3.86
CA ARG A 420 -5.03 -0.97 3.51
C ARG A 420 -5.71 -0.50 2.24
N TRP A 421 -6.20 -1.41 1.39
CA TRP A 421 -6.95 -1.05 0.19
C TRP A 421 -8.39 -0.64 0.52
N GLY A 422 -9.10 -0.17 -0.47
CA GLY A 422 -10.47 0.28 -0.40
C GLY A 422 -10.64 1.63 -1.08
N THR A 423 -11.88 2.05 -1.22
CA THR A 423 -12.25 3.32 -1.83
C THR A 423 -12.91 4.23 -0.80
N THR A 424 -13.10 5.50 -1.15
CA THR A 424 -13.78 6.48 -0.31
C THR A 424 -15.11 6.87 -0.96
N LEU A 425 -16.18 7.01 -0.18
CA LEU A 425 -17.47 7.51 -0.62
C LEU A 425 -17.76 8.86 0.06
N LEU A 426 -18.24 9.82 -0.73
CA LEU A 426 -18.61 11.13 -0.23
C LEU A 426 -20.04 11.11 0.39
N PRO A 427 -20.36 12.08 1.26
CA PRO A 427 -21.72 12.23 1.78
C PRO A 427 -22.74 12.37 0.64
N GLY A 428 -23.80 11.56 0.67
CA GLY A 428 -24.83 11.50 -0.34
C GLY A 428 -24.61 10.44 -1.43
N ASP A 429 -23.45 9.81 -1.48
CA ASP A 429 -23.18 8.74 -2.44
C ASP A 429 -24.00 7.49 -2.11
N SER A 430 -24.42 6.77 -3.16
CA SER A 430 -24.93 5.41 -3.02
C SER A 430 -23.77 4.46 -2.73
N ILE A 431 -23.98 3.54 -1.81
CA ILE A 431 -23.10 2.40 -1.58
C ILE A 431 -23.53 1.28 -2.50
N THR A 432 -22.76 0.99 -3.53
CA THR A 432 -23.04 -0.08 -4.48
C THR A 432 -22.35 -1.38 -4.08
N MET A 433 -22.71 -2.49 -4.75
CA MET A 433 -21.99 -3.75 -4.60
C MET A 433 -20.51 -3.59 -4.99
N GLU A 434 -20.20 -2.80 -6.02
CA GLU A 434 -18.81 -2.48 -6.39
C GLU A 434 -18.05 -1.80 -5.26
N ASP A 435 -18.66 -0.82 -4.61
CA ASP A 435 -18.04 -0.10 -3.49
C ASP A 435 -17.79 -1.03 -2.28
N LEU A 436 -18.73 -1.93 -1.99
CA LEU A 436 -18.55 -2.94 -0.95
C LEU A 436 -17.43 -3.92 -1.32
N MET A 437 -17.46 -4.47 -2.53
CA MET A 437 -16.45 -5.41 -3.00
C MET A 437 -15.04 -4.79 -3.04
N ALA A 438 -14.94 -3.50 -3.36
CA ALA A 438 -13.65 -2.77 -3.27
C ALA A 438 -13.07 -2.72 -1.84
N GLN A 439 -13.87 -3.01 -0.82
CA GLN A 439 -13.40 -3.08 0.58
C GLN A 439 -13.06 -4.53 1.02
N VAL A 440 -13.74 -5.54 0.46
CA VAL A 440 -13.76 -6.89 1.05
C VAL A 440 -13.48 -8.03 0.05
N ALA A 441 -13.24 -7.74 -1.24
CA ALA A 441 -13.01 -8.78 -2.23
C ALA A 441 -11.65 -9.45 -2.03
N ILE A 442 -11.66 -10.69 -1.51
CA ILE A 442 -10.50 -11.56 -1.34
C ILE A 442 -10.86 -13.02 -1.65
N THR A 443 -9.87 -13.88 -1.84
CA THR A 443 -10.08 -15.29 -2.22
C THR A 443 -10.42 -16.20 -1.03
N TYR A 444 -10.36 -15.71 0.22
CA TYR A 444 -10.73 -16.45 1.45
C TYR A 444 -11.69 -15.64 2.34
N PRO A 445 -12.92 -15.36 1.85
CA PRO A 445 -13.82 -14.37 2.43
C PRO A 445 -14.70 -14.88 3.58
N ALA A 446 -14.49 -16.11 4.04
CA ALA A 446 -15.37 -16.74 5.01
C ALA A 446 -15.50 -15.91 6.29
N THR A 447 -16.73 -15.70 6.76
CA THR A 447 -17.00 -15.16 8.09
C THR A 447 -16.92 -16.25 9.14
N THR A 448 -16.57 -15.88 10.34
CA THR A 448 -16.44 -16.79 11.49
C THR A 448 -17.15 -16.24 12.70
N LEU A 449 -17.67 -17.13 13.55
CA LEU A 449 -18.13 -16.81 14.89
C LEU A 449 -17.51 -17.79 15.87
N THR A 450 -16.67 -17.30 16.77
CA THR A 450 -15.90 -18.10 17.71
C THR A 450 -16.07 -17.60 19.13
N GLU A 451 -15.83 -18.49 20.11
CA GLU A 451 -15.74 -18.08 21.51
C GLU A 451 -14.28 -17.81 21.86
N MET A 452 -14.00 -16.60 22.41
CA MET A 452 -12.67 -16.21 22.85
C MET A 452 -12.70 -15.66 24.27
N THR A 453 -11.70 -16.03 25.08
CA THR A 453 -11.50 -15.40 26.38
C THR A 453 -10.96 -13.98 26.24
N GLY A 454 -11.17 -13.14 27.27
CA GLY A 454 -10.59 -11.79 27.27
C GLY A 454 -9.07 -11.78 27.18
N GLU A 455 -8.40 -12.80 27.76
CA GLU A 455 -6.95 -13.01 27.61
C GLU A 455 -6.58 -13.27 26.15
N ARG A 456 -7.32 -14.12 25.45
CA ARG A 456 -7.08 -14.42 24.03
C ARG A 456 -7.33 -13.19 23.14
N LEU A 457 -8.35 -12.40 23.44
CA LEU A 457 -8.61 -11.12 22.74
C LEU A 457 -7.42 -10.16 22.89
N LYS A 458 -6.93 -10.01 24.13
CA LYS A 458 -5.73 -9.18 24.37
C LYS A 458 -4.53 -9.71 23.60
N PHE A 459 -4.29 -11.01 23.61
CA PHE A 459 -3.20 -11.64 22.86
C PHE A 459 -3.25 -11.32 21.36
N VAL A 460 -4.43 -11.43 20.74
CA VAL A 460 -4.61 -11.10 19.30
C VAL A 460 -4.27 -9.63 19.02
N LEU A 461 -4.74 -8.71 19.87
CA LEU A 461 -4.46 -7.28 19.70
C LEU A 461 -2.97 -6.95 19.90
N GLU A 462 -2.31 -7.61 20.87
CA GLU A 462 -0.86 -7.45 21.12
C GLU A 462 -0.01 -7.97 19.96
N ASP A 463 -0.37 -9.12 19.40
CA ASP A 463 0.32 -9.76 18.28
C ASP A 463 0.26 -8.84 17.03
N VAL A 464 -0.93 -8.35 16.69
CA VAL A 464 -1.08 -7.41 15.56
C VAL A 464 -0.38 -6.08 15.85
N ALA A 465 -0.40 -5.58 17.09
CA ALA A 465 0.34 -4.39 17.47
C ALA A 465 1.86 -4.58 17.31
N ASP A 466 2.38 -5.78 17.53
CA ASP A 466 3.81 -6.06 17.31
C ASP A 466 4.17 -6.04 15.81
N ASN A 467 3.28 -6.53 14.95
CA ASN A 467 3.48 -6.47 13.49
C ASN A 467 3.62 -5.05 12.93
N ILE A 468 3.13 -4.03 13.66
CA ILE A 468 3.16 -2.63 13.22
C ILE A 468 4.22 -1.84 13.98
N PHE A 469 4.36 -2.11 15.29
CA PHE A 469 5.13 -1.28 16.22
C PHE A 469 6.40 -1.95 16.74
N ASN A 470 6.83 -3.07 16.13
CA ASN A 470 8.10 -3.70 16.47
C ASN A 470 9.24 -2.70 16.21
N PRO A 471 10.19 -2.54 17.16
CA PRO A 471 11.31 -1.62 16.98
C PRO A 471 12.27 -2.02 15.84
N ASP A 472 12.25 -3.27 15.42
CA ASP A 472 12.98 -3.76 14.26
C ASP A 472 12.04 -3.88 13.05
N PRO A 473 12.23 -3.06 11.97
CA PRO A 473 11.40 -3.10 10.78
C PRO A 473 11.31 -4.47 10.11
N TYR A 474 12.31 -5.34 10.28
CA TYR A 474 12.28 -6.69 9.72
C TYR A 474 11.27 -7.62 10.40
N TYR A 475 10.71 -7.24 11.53
CA TYR A 475 9.60 -7.94 12.19
C TYR A 475 8.25 -7.22 12.02
N GLN A 476 8.23 -6.12 11.29
CA GLN A 476 6.99 -5.45 10.93
C GLN A 476 6.37 -6.11 9.70
N GLN A 477 5.45 -7.02 9.92
CA GLN A 477 4.78 -7.76 8.83
C GLN A 477 3.81 -6.87 8.02
N GLY A 478 3.65 -5.61 8.40
CA GLY A 478 2.76 -4.66 7.75
C GLY A 478 1.29 -4.87 8.11
N GLY A 479 0.41 -4.30 7.29
CA GLY A 479 -1.01 -4.14 7.64
C GLY A 479 -1.22 -2.97 8.60
N ASP A 480 -2.47 -2.72 8.93
CA ASP A 480 -2.87 -1.82 10.01
C ASP A 480 -3.35 -2.64 11.20
N MET A 481 -3.70 -2.00 12.32
CA MET A 481 -4.33 -2.70 13.44
C MET A 481 -5.60 -3.42 12.97
N VAL A 482 -5.86 -4.59 13.54
CA VAL A 482 -7.17 -5.24 13.39
C VAL A 482 -8.26 -4.23 13.76
N ARG A 483 -9.28 -4.13 12.93
CA ARG A 483 -10.43 -3.26 13.16
C ARG A 483 -11.35 -3.92 14.16
N VAL A 484 -11.81 -3.15 15.13
CA VAL A 484 -12.51 -3.70 16.31
C VAL A 484 -13.89 -3.07 16.43
N GLY A 485 -14.93 -3.90 16.42
CA GLY A 485 -16.31 -3.52 16.75
C GLY A 485 -16.71 -3.98 18.15
N GLY A 486 -17.53 -3.18 18.87
CA GLY A 486 -18.02 -3.48 20.21
C GLY A 486 -17.01 -3.26 21.35
N LEU A 487 -15.74 -3.47 21.11
CA LEU A 487 -14.66 -3.37 22.07
C LEU A 487 -13.96 -2.00 22.00
N GLN A 488 -13.69 -1.41 23.15
CA GLN A 488 -12.81 -0.23 23.28
C GLN A 488 -11.54 -0.63 24.03
N TYR A 489 -10.41 0.02 23.70
CA TYR A 489 -9.12 -0.24 24.34
C TYR A 489 -8.18 0.96 24.28
N SER A 490 -7.12 0.94 25.05
CA SER A 490 -6.00 1.86 24.90
C SER A 490 -4.78 1.14 24.37
N ILE A 491 -3.94 1.89 23.63
CA ILE A 491 -2.70 1.36 23.06
C ILE A 491 -1.51 2.27 23.39
N SER A 492 -0.42 1.65 23.82
CA SER A 492 0.88 2.27 24.10
C SER A 492 1.93 1.74 23.13
N PRO A 493 2.05 2.30 21.90
CA PRO A 493 2.90 1.73 20.85
C PRO A 493 4.39 1.59 21.21
N LEU A 494 4.88 2.42 22.14
CA LEU A 494 6.29 2.40 22.62
C LEU A 494 6.53 1.35 23.72
N ALA A 495 5.51 0.68 24.24
CA ALA A 495 5.68 -0.36 25.23
C ALA A 495 6.23 -1.65 24.59
N ASP A 496 6.79 -2.52 25.43
CA ASP A 496 7.25 -3.84 24.98
C ASP A 496 6.09 -4.70 24.46
N SER A 497 6.38 -5.64 23.59
CA SER A 497 5.41 -6.63 23.08
C SER A 497 4.72 -7.34 24.24
N GLY A 498 3.39 -7.48 24.17
CA GLY A 498 2.55 -8.03 25.24
C GLY A 498 2.12 -7.01 26.30
N SER A 499 2.59 -5.77 26.24
CA SER A 499 2.26 -4.69 27.18
C SER A 499 1.75 -3.41 26.48
N ARG A 500 1.36 -3.50 25.21
CA ARG A 500 0.87 -2.35 24.44
C ARG A 500 -0.62 -2.12 24.62
N ILE A 501 -1.41 -3.15 24.88
CA ILE A 501 -2.88 -3.09 24.94
C ILE A 501 -3.37 -3.10 26.38
N ASP A 502 -4.15 -2.08 26.74
CA ASP A 502 -4.75 -1.92 28.06
C ASP A 502 -6.19 -1.39 28.00
N ASP A 503 -6.83 -1.28 29.18
CA ASP A 503 -8.15 -0.67 29.37
C ASP A 503 -9.24 -1.23 28.45
N MET A 504 -9.20 -2.53 28.17
CA MET A 504 -10.19 -3.18 27.32
C MET A 504 -11.57 -3.15 27.99
N THR A 505 -12.56 -2.56 27.31
CA THR A 505 -13.95 -2.49 27.79
C THR A 505 -14.94 -2.89 26.71
N LEU A 506 -16.00 -3.59 27.12
CA LEU A 506 -17.17 -3.92 26.30
C LEU A 506 -18.41 -3.32 26.96
N ASN A 507 -19.15 -2.47 26.27
CA ASN A 507 -20.33 -1.77 26.81
C ASN A 507 -20.03 -1.05 28.14
N GLY A 508 -18.86 -0.43 28.27
CA GLY A 508 -18.41 0.32 29.45
C GLY A 508 -18.00 -0.55 30.65
N ARG A 509 -17.91 -1.88 30.49
CA ARG A 509 -17.43 -2.81 31.51
C ARG A 509 -16.09 -3.39 31.12
N SER A 510 -15.19 -3.53 32.08
CA SER A 510 -13.88 -4.13 31.83
C SER A 510 -14.02 -5.56 31.30
N VAL A 511 -13.22 -5.89 30.29
CA VAL A 511 -13.10 -7.25 29.76
C VAL A 511 -12.36 -8.09 30.77
N GLU A 512 -12.98 -9.20 31.19
CA GLU A 512 -12.42 -10.14 32.15
C GLU A 512 -11.59 -11.22 31.43
N ALA A 513 -10.35 -11.43 31.86
CA ALA A 513 -9.40 -12.33 31.19
C ALA A 513 -9.95 -13.74 30.95
N ASN A 514 -10.64 -14.31 31.95
CA ASN A 514 -11.16 -15.68 31.92
C ASN A 514 -12.60 -15.80 31.40
N LYS A 515 -13.27 -14.69 31.13
CA LYS A 515 -14.63 -14.68 30.60
C LYS A 515 -14.61 -14.88 29.10
N THR A 516 -15.53 -15.71 28.60
CA THR A 516 -15.72 -15.96 27.17
C THR A 516 -16.67 -14.95 26.53
N TYR A 517 -16.34 -14.50 25.36
CA TYR A 517 -17.09 -13.58 24.52
C TYR A 517 -17.32 -14.19 23.13
N ARG A 518 -18.47 -13.92 22.52
CA ARG A 518 -18.74 -14.30 21.13
C ARG A 518 -18.07 -13.29 20.20
N VAL A 519 -17.12 -13.77 19.40
CA VAL A 519 -16.29 -12.92 18.53
C VAL A 519 -16.54 -13.29 17.07
N ALA A 520 -17.09 -12.35 16.32
CA ALA A 520 -17.20 -12.46 14.87
C ALA A 520 -15.90 -12.02 14.20
N GLY A 521 -15.59 -12.63 13.07
CA GLY A 521 -14.43 -12.27 12.24
C GLY A 521 -14.66 -12.68 10.80
N TRP A 522 -13.67 -12.39 9.94
CA TRP A 522 -13.64 -12.85 8.56
C TRP A 522 -12.20 -12.93 8.04
N ALA A 523 -12.00 -13.48 6.85
CA ALA A 523 -10.69 -13.72 6.25
C ALA A 523 -9.76 -14.59 7.13
N PRO A 524 -10.20 -15.79 7.55
CA PRO A 524 -9.37 -16.66 8.35
C PRO A 524 -8.19 -17.17 7.53
N VAL A 525 -6.97 -17.18 8.11
CA VAL A 525 -5.79 -17.76 7.46
C VAL A 525 -5.80 -19.31 7.44
N GLY A 526 -6.71 -19.94 8.18
CA GLY A 526 -6.98 -21.38 8.11
C GLY A 526 -8.10 -21.71 7.12
N GLN A 527 -8.22 -22.98 6.73
CA GLN A 527 -9.36 -23.45 5.94
C GLN A 527 -10.61 -23.52 6.82
N VAL A 528 -11.49 -22.56 6.66
CA VAL A 528 -12.75 -22.44 7.41
C VAL A 528 -13.88 -22.22 6.41
N GLU A 529 -14.98 -22.93 6.58
CA GLU A 529 -16.22 -22.68 5.85
C GLU A 529 -17.06 -21.61 6.57
N GLY A 530 -17.63 -20.69 5.81
CA GLY A 530 -18.48 -19.62 6.31
C GLY A 530 -19.10 -18.82 5.17
N GLU A 531 -20.14 -18.06 5.48
CA GLU A 531 -20.73 -17.13 4.51
C GLU A 531 -19.69 -16.07 4.12
N ALA A 532 -19.70 -15.64 2.87
CA ALA A 532 -18.76 -14.61 2.44
C ALA A 532 -19.09 -13.26 3.09
N ILE A 533 -18.05 -12.51 3.49
CA ILE A 533 -18.20 -11.21 4.17
C ILE A 533 -19.03 -10.21 3.36
N TRP A 534 -18.93 -10.21 2.03
CA TRP A 534 -19.73 -9.31 1.18
C TRP A 534 -21.22 -9.65 1.20
N ASP A 535 -21.62 -10.91 1.37
CA ASP A 535 -23.03 -11.28 1.48
C ASP A 535 -23.61 -10.82 2.83
N VAL A 536 -22.85 -10.99 3.92
CA VAL A 536 -23.20 -10.52 5.26
C VAL A 536 -23.36 -8.98 5.26
N CYS A 537 -22.35 -8.26 4.75
CA CYS A 537 -22.38 -6.80 4.70
C CYS A 537 -23.47 -6.27 3.75
N ALA A 538 -23.68 -6.91 2.59
CA ALA A 538 -24.73 -6.47 1.65
C ALA A 538 -26.13 -6.63 2.25
N ARG A 539 -26.39 -7.74 2.94
CA ARG A 539 -27.66 -7.98 3.63
C ARG A 539 -27.90 -6.92 4.71
N TRP A 540 -26.90 -6.63 5.52
CA TRP A 540 -26.97 -5.60 6.56
C TRP A 540 -27.19 -4.21 5.97
N LEU A 541 -26.41 -3.78 4.97
CA LEU A 541 -26.55 -2.49 4.30
C LEU A 541 -27.95 -2.29 3.72
N LYS A 542 -28.50 -3.32 3.03
CA LYS A 542 -29.88 -3.28 2.50
C LYS A 542 -30.92 -3.11 3.60
N SER A 543 -30.70 -3.66 4.77
CA SER A 543 -31.62 -3.52 5.92
C SER A 543 -31.59 -2.11 6.47
N GLN A 544 -30.42 -1.47 6.51
CA GLN A 544 -30.24 -0.10 7.00
C GLN A 544 -30.81 0.95 6.03
N LYS A 545 -30.69 0.73 4.71
CA LYS A 545 -31.09 1.65 3.61
C LYS A 545 -30.32 2.96 3.57
N THR A 546 -30.14 3.61 4.72
CA THR A 546 -29.37 4.84 4.87
C THR A 546 -28.40 4.66 6.02
N ILE A 547 -27.14 4.96 5.76
CA ILE A 547 -26.07 4.95 6.74
C ILE A 547 -25.87 6.36 7.23
N GLU A 548 -26.22 6.61 8.48
CA GLU A 548 -25.97 7.88 9.15
C GLU A 548 -24.47 8.16 9.30
N LEU A 549 -24.12 9.31 9.86
CA LEU A 549 -22.73 9.67 10.13
C LEU A 549 -22.09 8.62 11.06
N VAL A 550 -21.08 7.94 10.57
CA VAL A 550 -20.36 6.89 11.31
C VAL A 550 -19.19 7.50 12.09
N ASP A 551 -19.25 7.40 13.40
CA ASP A 551 -18.10 7.71 14.28
C ASP A 551 -17.27 6.43 14.47
N ALA A 552 -16.18 6.31 13.70
CA ALA A 552 -15.31 5.14 13.77
C ALA A 552 -14.64 5.04 15.13
N ALA A 553 -14.86 3.93 15.84
CA ALA A 553 -14.26 3.68 17.14
C ALA A 553 -12.73 3.67 17.04
N GLN A 554 -12.06 4.57 17.76
CA GLN A 554 -10.60 4.69 17.80
C GLN A 554 -10.08 4.25 19.16
N PRO A 555 -8.92 3.56 19.24
CA PRO A 555 -8.28 3.32 20.53
C PRO A 555 -7.74 4.63 21.14
N VAL A 556 -7.62 4.63 22.46
CA VAL A 556 -6.91 5.71 23.16
C VAL A 556 -5.41 5.52 23.02
N ILE A 557 -4.76 6.36 22.21
CA ILE A 557 -3.31 6.28 21.95
C ILE A 557 -2.55 6.96 23.09
N LYS A 558 -1.66 6.23 23.76
CA LYS A 558 -0.84 6.71 24.88
C LYS A 558 0.64 6.90 24.46
N GLY A 559 1.32 7.85 25.10
CA GLY A 559 2.79 8.00 25.02
C GLY A 559 3.33 8.65 23.74
N LEU A 560 2.50 9.11 22.80
CA LEU A 560 2.93 9.64 21.50
C LEU A 560 2.76 11.15 21.33
N SER A 561 2.86 11.93 22.41
CA SER A 561 2.78 13.39 22.31
C SER A 561 3.80 13.94 21.28
N GLY A 562 3.32 14.78 20.33
CA GLY A 562 4.16 15.37 19.29
C GLY A 562 4.60 14.44 18.18
N ASN A 563 3.96 13.27 18.01
CA ASN A 563 4.14 12.42 16.84
C ASN A 563 3.43 13.06 15.64
N LEU A 564 4.19 13.29 14.55
CA LEU A 564 3.68 13.94 13.32
C LEU A 564 2.91 12.97 12.41
N GLY A 565 2.91 11.69 12.73
CA GLY A 565 2.08 10.65 12.11
C GLY A 565 0.67 10.56 12.71
N ILE A 566 0.26 11.48 13.58
CA ILE A 566 -1.08 11.54 14.17
C ILE A 566 -1.69 12.90 13.87
N ALA A 567 -2.91 12.90 13.34
CA ALA A 567 -3.71 14.11 13.14
C ALA A 567 -3.85 14.91 14.45
N LYS A 568 -3.76 16.24 14.33
CA LYS A 568 -3.96 17.17 15.45
C LYS A 568 -5.29 17.87 15.31
#